data_6de3dff421e3ce3a97930d8cce62ff38
#
_entry.id   6de3dff421e3ce3a97930d8cce62ff38
#
_cell.length_a   1.000
_cell.length_b   1.000
_cell.length_c   1.000
_cell.angle_alpha   90.00
_cell.angle_beta   90.00
_cell.angle_gamma   90.00
#
_symmetry.space_group_name_H-M   'P 1'
#
loop_
_entity.id
_entity.type
_entity.pdbx_description
1 polymer ?
#
loop_
_entity_poly.entity_id
_entity_poly.type
_entity_poly.pdbx_seq_one_letter_code
_entity_poly.pdbx_strand_id
1 'polypeptide(L)'
;MAVCTFFGHHDCPSSIRPALVTTLIDLIEHSGVDTFFVGNHGAFDAMARSVLSELKQIYPHIRYTIVLAYVPVHGGTLEKKDYTNTMLPEGIENVPRRFAIVWRNKWMLRQAEYVVAYVVHSVGRSSQFVEMAARQGKRIVRIS
;
A
#
# COMPACT_ATOMS: atom_id res chain seq x y z
N MET A 1 -3.36 -17.90 -2.69
CA MET A 1 -3.02 -16.72 -1.88
C MET A 1 -3.19 -15.46 -2.70
N ALA A 2 -4.09 -14.59 -2.30
CA ALA A 2 -4.34 -13.37 -3.06
C ALA A 2 -3.65 -12.17 -2.38
N VAL A 3 -3.08 -11.29 -3.20
CA VAL A 3 -2.27 -10.16 -2.76
C VAL A 3 -2.94 -8.85 -3.17
N CYS A 4 -2.96 -7.90 -2.25
CA CYS A 4 -3.54 -6.57 -2.46
C CYS A 4 -2.50 -5.49 -2.18
N THR A 5 -2.52 -4.43 -2.97
CA THR A 5 -1.74 -3.24 -2.70
C THR A 5 -2.61 -1.99 -2.76
N PHE A 6 -2.04 -0.85 -2.44
CA PHE A 6 -2.77 0.40 -2.24
C PHE A 6 -2.12 1.54 -3.01
N PHE A 7 -2.93 2.35 -3.67
CA PHE A 7 -2.46 3.60 -4.26
C PHE A 7 -3.48 4.69 -3.96
N GLY A 8 -3.03 5.77 -3.35
CA GLY A 8 -3.91 6.87 -3.01
C GLY A 8 -3.15 8.19 -2.93
N HIS A 9 -3.90 9.27 -2.90
CA HIS A 9 -3.32 10.60 -2.82
C HIS A 9 -2.56 10.80 -1.52
N HIS A 10 -1.54 11.65 -1.59
CA HIS A 10 -0.79 12.06 -0.42
C HIS A 10 -1.72 12.70 0.62
N ASP A 11 -2.71 13.45 0.17
CA ASP A 11 -3.75 14.04 1.03
C ASP A 11 -5.00 13.16 0.98
N CYS A 12 -5.48 12.77 2.14
CA CYS A 12 -6.60 11.85 2.24
C CYS A 12 -7.41 12.20 3.49
N PRO A 13 -8.72 12.49 3.35
CA PRO A 13 -9.52 12.82 4.52
C PRO A 13 -9.75 11.59 5.39
N SER A 14 -9.79 11.79 6.70
CA SER A 14 -10.04 10.69 7.64
C SER A 14 -11.43 10.09 7.46
N SER A 15 -12.34 10.82 6.83
CA SER A 15 -13.71 10.36 6.60
C SER A 15 -13.82 9.14 5.71
N ILE A 16 -12.78 8.80 4.94
CA ILE A 16 -12.83 7.60 4.09
C ILE A 16 -12.45 6.31 4.86
N ARG A 17 -12.00 6.44 6.10
CA ARG A 17 -11.57 5.29 6.88
C ARG A 17 -12.64 4.18 6.99
N PRO A 18 -13.91 4.48 7.30
CA PRO A 18 -14.91 3.42 7.36
C PRO A 18 -15.07 2.66 6.04
N ALA A 19 -15.01 3.36 4.90
CA ALA A 19 -15.08 2.71 3.60
C ALA A 19 -13.87 1.82 3.34
N LEU A 20 -12.69 2.26 3.76
CA LEU A 20 -11.48 1.46 3.63
C LEU A 20 -11.58 0.20 4.48
N VAL A 21 -12.03 0.32 5.73
CA VAL A 21 -12.20 -0.84 6.62
C VAL A 21 -13.17 -1.84 6.00
N THR A 22 -14.32 -1.38 5.55
CA THR A 22 -15.34 -2.25 4.94
C THR A 22 -14.79 -2.96 3.71
N THR A 23 -14.07 -2.23 2.86
CA THR A 23 -13.47 -2.79 1.65
C THR A 23 -12.46 -3.89 1.98
N LEU A 24 -11.58 -3.66 2.96
CA LEU A 24 -10.56 -4.64 3.30
C LEU A 24 -11.18 -5.87 3.95
N ILE A 25 -12.19 -5.69 4.80
CA ILE A 25 -12.91 -6.83 5.39
C ILE A 25 -13.54 -7.69 4.28
N ASP A 26 -14.17 -7.04 3.30
CA ASP A 26 -14.78 -7.76 2.18
C ASP A 26 -13.73 -8.54 1.39
N LEU A 27 -12.58 -7.95 1.11
CA LEU A 27 -11.50 -8.62 0.40
C LEU A 27 -10.98 -9.83 1.18
N ILE A 28 -10.84 -9.68 2.49
CA ILE A 28 -10.36 -10.78 3.35
C ILE A 28 -11.38 -11.90 3.40
N GLU A 29 -12.66 -11.58 3.62
CA GLU A 29 -13.69 -12.58 3.84
C GLU A 29 -14.25 -13.21 2.57
N HIS A 30 -14.30 -12.45 1.47
CA HIS A 30 -15.01 -12.90 0.27
C HIS A 30 -14.12 -13.06 -0.97
N SER A 31 -12.91 -12.54 -0.96
CA SER A 31 -12.02 -12.61 -2.13
C SER A 31 -10.73 -13.37 -1.86
N GLY A 32 -10.57 -13.90 -0.66
CA GLY A 32 -9.38 -14.70 -0.32
C GLY A 32 -8.10 -13.91 -0.21
N VAL A 33 -8.19 -12.59 -0.02
CA VAL A 33 -6.98 -11.76 0.13
C VAL A 33 -6.41 -11.97 1.52
N ASP A 34 -5.18 -12.42 1.58
CA ASP A 34 -4.48 -12.68 2.84
C ASP A 34 -3.13 -12.00 2.95
N THR A 35 -2.71 -11.31 1.90
CA THR A 35 -1.41 -10.64 1.85
C THR A 35 -1.58 -9.22 1.33
N PHE A 36 -0.99 -8.27 2.05
CA PHE A 36 -1.11 -6.85 1.71
C PHE A 36 0.27 -6.20 1.66
N PHE A 37 0.51 -5.44 0.61
CA PHE A 37 1.71 -4.60 0.51
C PHE A 37 1.28 -3.15 0.48
N VAL A 38 1.83 -2.35 1.39
CA VAL A 38 1.49 -0.94 1.52
C VAL A 38 2.75 -0.10 1.58
N GLY A 39 2.72 1.08 0.97
CA GLY A 39 3.84 2.01 1.01
C GLY A 39 3.89 2.79 2.33
N ASN A 40 4.83 3.72 2.39
CA ASN A 40 5.02 4.52 3.60
C ASN A 40 5.04 6.03 3.31
N HIS A 41 4.36 6.45 2.26
CA HIS A 41 4.33 7.85 1.86
C HIS A 41 2.89 8.37 1.74
N GLY A 42 2.60 9.43 2.50
CA GLY A 42 1.31 10.11 2.41
C GLY A 42 0.24 9.60 3.35
N ALA A 43 -0.86 10.34 3.38
CA ALA A 43 -1.94 10.09 4.34
C ALA A 43 -2.71 8.80 4.03
N PHE A 44 -2.90 8.47 2.76
CA PHE A 44 -3.61 7.25 2.41
C PHE A 44 -2.83 6.01 2.84
N ASP A 45 -1.51 5.99 2.59
CA ASP A 45 -0.67 4.88 3.05
C ASP A 45 -0.70 4.76 4.58
N ALA A 46 -0.64 5.89 5.29
CA ALA A 46 -0.70 5.87 6.75
C ALA A 46 -2.01 5.30 7.25
N MET A 47 -3.13 5.67 6.63
CA MET A 47 -4.44 5.15 6.98
C MET A 47 -4.51 3.65 6.71
N ALA A 48 -4.02 3.20 5.56
CA ALA A 48 -4.02 1.79 5.22
C ALA A 48 -3.20 0.97 6.21
N ARG A 49 -2.03 1.46 6.61
CA ARG A 49 -1.21 0.78 7.63
C ARG A 49 -1.95 0.67 8.95
N SER A 50 -2.61 1.75 9.38
CA SER A 50 -3.37 1.76 10.62
C SER A 50 -4.52 0.76 10.59
N VAL A 51 -5.29 0.73 9.49
CA VAL A 51 -6.40 -0.21 9.34
C VAL A 51 -5.89 -1.64 9.33
N LEU A 52 -4.81 -1.92 8.60
CA LEU A 52 -4.26 -3.27 8.53
C LEU A 52 -3.77 -3.75 9.90
N SER A 53 -3.19 -2.86 10.69
CA SER A 53 -2.78 -3.20 12.05
C SER A 53 -3.96 -3.62 12.91
N GLU A 54 -5.08 -2.92 12.80
CA GLU A 54 -6.30 -3.28 13.52
C GLU A 54 -6.90 -4.59 13.01
N LEU A 55 -6.98 -4.76 11.70
CA LEU A 55 -7.55 -5.97 11.10
C LEU A 55 -6.72 -7.22 11.41
N LYS A 56 -5.42 -7.08 11.58
CA LYS A 56 -4.56 -8.19 11.97
C LYS A 56 -4.97 -8.77 13.32
N GLN A 57 -5.50 -7.96 14.21
CA GLN A 57 -5.98 -8.44 15.51
C GLN A 57 -7.25 -9.31 15.37
N ILE A 58 -8.07 -9.00 14.36
CA ILE A 58 -9.32 -9.70 14.10
C ILE A 58 -9.09 -10.93 13.20
N TYR A 59 -8.20 -10.77 12.23
CA TYR A 59 -7.89 -11.80 11.23
C TYR A 59 -6.39 -12.17 11.33
N PRO A 60 -6.02 -13.01 12.30
CA PRO A 60 -4.60 -13.32 12.53
C PRO A 60 -3.89 -13.97 11.35
N HIS A 61 -4.65 -14.53 10.41
CA HIS A 61 -4.06 -15.20 9.25
C HIS A 61 -3.56 -14.24 8.17
N ILE A 62 -3.95 -12.97 8.19
CA ILE A 62 -3.49 -12.03 7.17
C ILE A 62 -2.05 -11.59 7.46
N ARG A 63 -1.36 -11.20 6.40
CA ARG A 63 -0.02 -10.64 6.49
C ARG A 63 -0.01 -9.28 5.81
N TYR A 64 0.62 -8.32 6.42
CA TYR A 64 0.84 -7.05 5.74
C TYR A 64 2.29 -6.64 5.89
N THR A 65 2.82 -6.04 4.84
CA THR A 65 4.21 -5.59 4.82
C THR A 65 4.25 -4.16 4.33
N ILE A 66 5.00 -3.34 5.05
CA ILE A 66 5.25 -1.95 4.66
C ILE A 66 6.47 -1.98 3.76
N VAL A 67 6.27 -1.64 2.49
CA VAL A 67 7.33 -1.70 1.49
C VAL A 67 8.00 -0.34 1.40
N LEU A 68 9.27 -0.30 1.77
CA LEU A 68 10.03 0.94 1.81
C LEU A 68 10.66 1.24 0.45
N ALA A 69 10.75 2.52 0.11
CA ALA A 69 11.44 2.94 -1.11
C ALA A 69 12.94 3.10 -0.88
N TYR A 70 13.33 3.46 0.34
CA TYR A 70 14.72 3.62 0.76
C TYR A 70 14.79 3.55 2.27
N VAL A 71 15.99 3.29 2.77
CA VAL A 71 16.20 3.26 4.22
C VAL A 71 16.17 4.71 4.72
N PRO A 72 15.28 5.04 5.65
CA PRO A 72 15.29 6.38 6.25
C PRO A 72 16.56 6.54 7.08
N VAL A 73 17.37 7.53 6.72
CA VAL A 73 18.58 7.84 7.49
C VAL A 73 18.40 9.25 8.05
N HIS A 74 18.01 9.32 9.30
CA HIS A 74 17.87 10.59 9.99
C HIS A 74 18.56 10.54 11.32
N GLY A 75 19.73 11.17 11.40
CA GLY A 75 20.42 11.38 12.66
C GLY A 75 20.61 10.14 13.51
N GLY A 76 20.61 8.97 12.91
CA GLY A 76 20.84 7.73 13.62
C GLY A 76 19.67 7.25 14.47
N THR A 77 18.52 7.87 14.41
CA THR A 77 17.36 7.42 15.16
C THR A 77 16.42 6.63 14.29
N LEU A 78 16.69 5.35 14.20
CA LEU A 78 15.74 4.39 13.67
C LEU A 78 14.94 3.86 14.85
N GLU A 79 13.70 4.22 14.97
CA GLU A 79 12.85 3.63 15.98
C GLU A 79 12.54 2.20 15.57
N LYS A 80 13.01 1.25 16.35
CA LYS A 80 12.90 -0.18 16.00
C LYS A 80 11.48 -0.64 15.72
N LYS A 81 10.50 -0.09 16.43
CA LYS A 81 9.11 -0.47 16.25
C LYS A 81 8.55 -0.10 14.88
N ASP A 82 9.13 0.92 14.24
CA ASP A 82 8.66 1.39 12.93
C ASP A 82 9.12 0.50 11.79
N TYR A 83 10.00 -0.46 12.07
CA TYR A 83 10.53 -1.37 11.07
C TYR A 83 9.98 -2.77 11.19
N THR A 84 9.07 -3.01 12.15
CA THR A 84 8.32 -4.25 12.24
C THR A 84 7.44 -4.35 11.00
N ASN A 85 7.45 -5.48 10.33
CA ASN A 85 6.66 -5.70 9.12
C ASN A 85 7.08 -4.81 7.94
N THR A 86 8.36 -4.41 7.88
CA THR A 86 8.87 -3.64 6.74
C THR A 86 9.78 -4.48 5.87
N MET A 87 9.92 -4.08 4.61
CA MET A 87 10.87 -4.70 3.70
C MET A 87 11.37 -3.68 2.68
N LEU A 88 12.55 -3.95 2.13
CA LEU A 88 13.07 -3.25 0.97
C LEU A 88 13.05 -4.23 -0.20
N PRO A 89 12.41 -3.91 -1.33
CA PRO A 89 12.43 -4.80 -2.48
C PRO A 89 13.84 -5.06 -2.98
N GLU A 90 14.11 -6.29 -3.38
CA GLU A 90 15.42 -6.65 -3.90
C GLU A 90 15.75 -5.83 -5.14
N GLY A 91 16.95 -5.26 -5.17
CA GLY A 91 17.40 -4.42 -6.27
C GLY A 91 17.17 -2.94 -6.10
N ILE A 92 16.37 -2.54 -5.09
CA ILE A 92 16.05 -1.12 -4.90
C ILE A 92 17.27 -0.30 -4.50
N GLU A 93 18.28 -0.93 -3.90
CA GLU A 93 19.53 -0.28 -3.52
C GLU A 93 20.29 0.26 -4.73
N ASN A 94 20.02 -0.25 -5.91
CA ASN A 94 20.65 0.20 -7.15
C ASN A 94 19.85 1.30 -7.86
N VAL A 95 18.71 1.70 -7.29
CA VAL A 95 17.83 2.69 -7.90
C VAL A 95 18.15 4.07 -7.32
N PRO A 96 18.38 5.10 -8.17
CA PRO A 96 18.58 6.45 -7.66
C PRO A 96 17.39 6.88 -6.80
N ARG A 97 17.68 7.59 -5.70
CA ARG A 97 16.67 7.95 -4.71
C ARG A 97 15.46 8.65 -5.33
N ARG A 98 15.68 9.50 -6.33
CA ARG A 98 14.59 10.24 -6.99
C ARG A 98 13.61 9.34 -7.73
N PHE A 99 14.00 8.10 -8.06
CA PHE A 99 13.15 7.13 -8.76
C PHE A 99 12.67 6.00 -7.84
N ALA A 100 13.08 6.01 -6.59
CA ALA A 100 12.85 4.87 -5.69
C ALA A 100 11.38 4.65 -5.37
N ILE A 101 10.61 5.74 -5.19
CA ILE A 101 9.18 5.61 -4.86
C ILE A 101 8.43 4.98 -6.04
N VAL A 102 8.69 5.45 -7.25
CA VAL A 102 8.05 4.89 -8.45
C VAL A 102 8.45 3.44 -8.64
N TRP A 103 9.72 3.13 -8.45
CA TRP A 103 10.23 1.76 -8.59
C TRP A 103 9.57 0.83 -7.58
N ARG A 104 9.47 1.28 -6.31
CA ARG A 104 8.79 0.52 -5.24
C ARG A 104 7.32 0.30 -5.58
N ASN A 105 6.63 1.34 -6.08
CA ASN A 105 5.22 1.21 -6.43
C ASN A 105 5.02 0.21 -7.57
N LYS A 106 5.91 0.20 -8.56
CA LYS A 106 5.85 -0.79 -9.63
C LYS A 106 6.06 -2.21 -9.10
N TRP A 107 6.96 -2.35 -8.14
CA TRP A 107 7.20 -3.64 -7.51
C TRP A 107 5.93 -4.14 -6.80
N MET A 108 5.31 -3.28 -6.00
CA MET A 108 4.07 -3.64 -5.31
C MET A 108 2.98 -4.04 -6.29
N LEU A 109 2.85 -3.28 -7.38
CA LEU A 109 1.84 -3.57 -8.38
C LEU A 109 2.05 -4.93 -9.03
N ARG A 110 3.30 -5.30 -9.31
CA ARG A 110 3.59 -6.61 -9.88
C ARG A 110 3.19 -7.76 -8.98
N GLN A 111 3.26 -7.56 -7.66
CA GLN A 111 2.93 -8.60 -6.70
C GLN A 111 1.42 -8.80 -6.52
N ALA A 112 0.62 -7.80 -6.87
CA ALA A 112 -0.79 -7.76 -6.47
C ALA A 112 -1.74 -8.21 -7.58
N GLU A 113 -2.84 -8.85 -7.17
CA GLU A 113 -4.02 -9.07 -8.01
C GLU A 113 -5.08 -8.00 -7.78
N TYR A 114 -5.10 -7.42 -6.57
CA TYR A 114 -6.09 -6.42 -6.17
C TYR A 114 -5.40 -5.10 -5.84
N VAL A 115 -6.03 -4.01 -6.25
CA VAL A 115 -5.56 -2.66 -5.95
C VAL A 115 -6.69 -1.89 -5.29
N VAL A 116 -6.45 -1.40 -4.08
CA VAL A 116 -7.39 -0.51 -3.39
C VAL A 116 -6.89 0.91 -3.62
N ALA A 117 -7.74 1.75 -4.18
CA ALA A 117 -7.32 3.07 -4.64
C ALA A 117 -8.21 4.18 -4.10
N TYR A 118 -7.58 5.26 -3.66
CA TYR A 118 -8.24 6.52 -3.38
C TYR A 118 -7.70 7.58 -4.32
N VAL A 119 -8.40 7.81 -5.42
CA VAL A 119 -7.98 8.76 -6.45
C VAL A 119 -9.18 9.61 -6.84
N VAL A 120 -9.13 10.89 -6.46
CA VAL A 120 -10.18 11.87 -6.80
C VAL A 120 -9.74 12.85 -7.88
N HIS A 121 -8.44 12.83 -8.24
CA HIS A 121 -7.88 13.66 -9.29
C HIS A 121 -7.40 12.79 -10.45
N SER A 122 -7.55 13.27 -11.67
CA SER A 122 -7.14 12.54 -12.86
C SER A 122 -5.64 12.67 -13.16
N VAL A 123 -4.92 13.48 -12.38
CA VAL A 123 -3.49 13.72 -12.57
C VAL A 123 -2.74 13.33 -11.30
N GLY A 124 -1.45 13.04 -11.46
CA GLY A 124 -0.59 12.70 -10.35
C GLY A 124 -0.16 11.23 -10.35
N ARG A 125 0.74 10.92 -9.41
CA ARG A 125 1.36 9.60 -9.35
C ARG A 125 0.35 8.48 -9.08
N SER A 126 -0.55 8.69 -8.11
CA SER A 126 -1.52 7.67 -7.75
C SER A 126 -2.45 7.34 -8.91
N SER A 127 -2.91 8.37 -9.63
CA SER A 127 -3.74 8.17 -10.81
C SER A 127 -3.00 7.37 -11.89
N GLN A 128 -1.73 7.65 -12.11
CA GLN A 128 -0.91 6.92 -13.08
C GLN A 128 -0.80 5.43 -12.73
N PHE A 129 -0.64 5.12 -11.45
CA PHE A 129 -0.54 3.72 -11.02
C PHE A 129 -1.88 2.99 -11.10
N VAL A 130 -2.99 3.67 -10.87
CA VAL A 130 -4.31 3.07 -11.07
C VAL A 130 -4.54 2.76 -12.55
N GLU A 131 -4.16 3.67 -13.45
CA GLU A 131 -4.25 3.40 -14.89
C GLU A 131 -3.37 2.23 -15.30
N MET A 132 -2.15 2.17 -14.77
CA MET A 132 -1.24 1.05 -15.03
C MET A 132 -1.84 -0.27 -14.55
N ALA A 133 -2.43 -0.27 -13.36
CA ALA A 133 -3.09 -1.44 -12.81
C ALA A 133 -4.23 -1.92 -13.72
N ALA A 134 -5.04 -0.99 -14.21
CA ALA A 134 -6.13 -1.32 -15.11
C ALA A 134 -5.61 -1.96 -16.41
N ARG A 135 -4.54 -1.41 -16.97
CA ARG A 135 -3.93 -1.96 -18.19
C ARG A 135 -3.35 -3.35 -17.98
N GLN A 136 -2.92 -3.64 -16.75
CA GLN A 136 -2.37 -4.96 -16.41
C GLN A 136 -3.44 -5.97 -15.99
N GLY A 137 -4.71 -5.58 -16.04
CA GLY A 137 -5.80 -6.48 -15.70
C GLY A 137 -5.99 -6.72 -14.20
N LYS A 138 -5.44 -5.84 -13.36
CA LYS A 138 -5.63 -5.96 -11.91
C LYS A 138 -7.06 -5.57 -11.54
N ARG A 139 -7.55 -6.13 -10.44
CA ARG A 139 -8.88 -5.79 -9.94
C ARG A 139 -8.76 -4.56 -9.04
N ILE A 140 -9.42 -3.48 -9.43
CA ILE A 140 -9.32 -2.19 -8.75
C ILE A 140 -10.59 -1.93 -7.97
N VAL A 141 -10.43 -1.65 -6.67
CA VAL A 141 -11.53 -1.22 -5.81
C VAL A 141 -11.28 0.23 -5.44
N ARG A 142 -12.16 1.11 -5.90
CA ARG A 142 -12.03 2.54 -5.65
C ARG A 142 -12.79 2.91 -4.38
N ILE A 143 -12.16 3.75 -3.55
CA ILE A 143 -12.75 4.27 -2.32
C ILE A 143 -12.98 5.76 -2.52
N SER A 144 -14.12 6.23 -2.05
CA SER A 144 -14.42 7.66 -2.10
C SER A 144 -15.16 8.12 -0.84
#